data_190cdf29a10fc2592c5cf6f8aa3ceef3
#
_entry.id   190cdf29a10fc2592c5cf6f8aa3ceef3
#
_cell.length_a   1.000
_cell.length_b   1.000
_cell.length_c   1.000
_cell.angle_alpha   90.00
_cell.angle_beta   90.00
_cell.angle_gamma   90.00
#
_symmetry.space_group_name_H-M   'P 1'
#
loop_
_entity.id
_entity.type
_entity.pdbx_description
1 polymer ?
#
loop_
_entity_poly.entity_id
_entity_poly.type
_entity_poly.pdbx_seq_one_letter_code
_entity_poly.pdbx_strand_id
1 'polypeptide(L)' 'MLAEDGCYGYETLIDHLPTLEMQTQDPNLIVMLEKWQSTAHLEAHMQTAHMQRHFELIKDHVVDVKVRILQSGF' A
#
# COMPACT_ATOMS: atom_id res chain seq x y z
N MET A 1 9.65 3.94 -5.86
CA MET A 1 9.65 3.63 -4.43
C MET A 1 10.70 2.63 -4.02
N LEU A 2 11.00 1.63 -4.83
CA LEU A 2 12.09 0.70 -4.53
C LEU A 2 13.46 1.39 -4.40
N ALA A 3 13.60 2.58 -5.02
CA ALA A 3 14.83 3.34 -4.92
C ALA A 3 14.96 4.12 -3.61
N GLU A 4 13.91 4.17 -2.79
CA GLU A 4 13.97 4.85 -1.50
C GLU A 4 14.73 4.02 -0.46
N ASP A 5 15.43 4.71 0.43
CA ASP A 5 16.16 4.07 1.50
C ASP A 5 15.23 3.24 2.39
N GLY A 6 15.62 2.01 2.65
CA GLY A 6 14.84 1.09 3.48
C GLY A 6 13.65 0.43 2.83
N CYS A 7 13.39 0.67 1.56
CA CYS A 7 12.30 0.02 0.83
C CYS A 7 12.79 -1.29 0.21
N TYR A 8 12.23 -2.42 0.65
CA TYR A 8 12.59 -3.74 0.16
C TYR A 8 11.57 -4.35 -0.79
N GLY A 9 10.40 -3.78 -0.89
CA GLY A 9 9.37 -4.29 -1.79
C GLY A 9 8.20 -3.34 -1.89
N TYR A 10 7.61 -3.32 -3.06
CA TYR A 10 6.47 -2.47 -3.36
C TYR A 10 5.70 -3.06 -4.52
N GLU A 11 4.42 -3.36 -4.32
CA GLU A 11 3.57 -3.83 -5.40
C GLU A 11 2.12 -3.44 -5.18
N THR A 12 1.42 -3.26 -6.30
CA THR A 12 -0.01 -3.00 -6.32
C THR A 12 -0.74 -4.30 -6.61
N LEU A 13 -1.74 -4.62 -5.80
CA LEU A 13 -2.50 -5.86 -5.88
C LEU A 13 -3.98 -5.57 -6.09
N ILE A 14 -4.62 -6.43 -6.85
CA ILE A 14 -6.08 -6.44 -6.99
C ILE A 14 -6.58 -7.86 -6.66
N ASP A 15 -7.86 -7.97 -6.38
CA ASP A 15 -8.44 -9.27 -6.07
C ASP A 15 -8.33 -10.23 -7.27
N HIS A 16 -7.97 -11.46 -6.98
CA HIS A 16 -8.00 -12.53 -7.97
C HIS A 16 -9.45 -12.89 -8.30
N LEU A 17 -9.66 -13.48 -9.46
CA LEU A 17 -10.96 -14.04 -9.82
C LEU A 17 -11.44 -15.03 -8.76
N PRO A 18 -12.76 -15.16 -8.52
CA PRO A 18 -13.27 -16.05 -7.49
C PRO A 18 -12.79 -17.48 -7.69
N THR A 19 -12.10 -18.02 -6.68
CA THR A 19 -11.60 -19.39 -6.68
C THR A 19 -12.19 -20.19 -5.52
N LEU A 20 -12.39 -19.52 -4.37
CA LEU A 20 -12.98 -20.12 -3.18
C LEU A 20 -14.25 -19.41 -2.82
N GLU A 21 -15.25 -20.14 -2.32
CA GLU A 21 -16.52 -19.52 -1.91
C GLU A 21 -16.32 -18.49 -0.81
N MET A 22 -15.35 -18.70 0.07
CA MET A 22 -15.07 -17.79 1.18
C MET A 22 -14.27 -16.55 0.79
N GLN A 23 -13.88 -16.44 -0.47
CA GLN A 23 -13.08 -15.32 -0.93
C GLN A 23 -13.88 -14.02 -0.88
N THR A 24 -13.33 -13.02 -0.22
CA THR A 24 -13.85 -11.66 -0.27
C THR A 24 -13.22 -10.95 -1.46
N GLN A 25 -14.03 -10.24 -2.22
CA GLN A 25 -13.53 -9.47 -3.35
C GLN A 25 -14.29 -8.17 -3.53
N ASP A 26 -13.59 -7.17 -4.06
CA ASP A 26 -14.18 -5.86 -4.35
C ASP A 26 -13.47 -5.29 -5.59
N PRO A 27 -14.21 -5.06 -6.71
CA PRO A 27 -13.60 -4.56 -7.93
C PRO A 27 -13.08 -3.12 -7.80
N ASN A 28 -13.47 -2.42 -6.75
CA ASN A 28 -13.04 -1.03 -6.51
C ASN A 28 -11.91 -0.92 -5.49
N LEU A 29 -11.36 -2.06 -5.07
CA LEU A 29 -10.30 -2.11 -4.06
C LEU A 29 -8.94 -2.35 -4.70
N ILE A 30 -7.96 -1.56 -4.28
CA ILE A 30 -6.56 -1.75 -4.63
C ILE A 30 -5.79 -1.89 -3.32
N VAL A 31 -4.94 -2.89 -3.24
CA VAL A 31 -4.07 -3.11 -2.08
C VAL A 31 -2.63 -2.80 -2.47
N MET A 32 -1.97 -1.98 -1.67
CA MET A 32 -0.54 -1.70 -1.81
C MET A 32 0.21 -2.53 -0.78
N LEU A 33 1.00 -3.48 -1.23
CA LEU A 33 1.87 -4.27 -0.35
C LEU A 33 3.28 -3.72 -0.41
N GLU A 34 3.79 -3.27 0.73
CA GLU A 34 5.10 -2.65 0.82
C GLU A 34 5.92 -3.31 1.92
N LYS A 35 7.22 -3.38 1.70
CA LYS A 35 8.16 -3.92 2.69
C LYS A 35 9.20 -2.87 3.00
N TRP A 36 9.31 -2.52 4.26
CA TRP A 36 10.21 -1.47 4.74
C TRP A 36 11.12 -2.00 5.83
N GLN A 37 12.34 -1.46 5.88
CA GLN A 37 13.33 -1.83 6.89
C GLN A 37 12.85 -1.52 8.31
N SER A 38 12.15 -0.39 8.47
CA SER A 38 11.61 0.03 9.76
C SER A 38 10.42 0.96 9.57
N THR A 39 9.67 1.22 10.64
CA THR A 39 8.60 2.20 10.62
C THR A 39 9.13 3.60 10.35
N ALA A 40 10.33 3.92 10.81
CA ALA A 40 10.93 5.22 10.54
C ALA A 40 11.16 5.45 9.05
N HIS A 41 11.58 4.41 8.32
CA HIS A 41 11.74 4.50 6.87
C HIS A 41 10.40 4.70 6.17
N LEU A 42 9.35 4.02 6.63
CA LEU A 42 8.01 4.20 6.11
C LEU A 42 7.50 5.62 6.37
N GLU A 43 7.70 6.15 7.57
CA GLU A 43 7.29 7.51 7.90
C GLU A 43 7.99 8.54 7.02
N ALA A 44 9.30 8.35 6.78
CA ALA A 44 10.05 9.21 5.88
C ALA A 44 9.49 9.16 4.46
N HIS A 45 9.13 7.95 3.98
CA HIS A 45 8.51 7.77 2.68
C HIS A 45 7.20 8.57 2.56
N MET A 46 6.35 8.51 3.58
CA MET A 46 5.06 9.19 3.56
C MET A 46 5.17 10.71 3.51
N GLN A 47 6.32 11.25 3.90
CA GLN A 47 6.58 12.70 3.91
C GLN A 47 7.31 13.18 2.66
N THR A 48 7.64 12.29 1.73
CA THR A 48 8.32 12.68 0.50
C THR A 48 7.41 13.55 -0.37
N ALA A 49 8.02 14.41 -1.18
CA ALA A 49 7.29 15.29 -2.07
C ALA A 49 6.46 14.51 -3.09
N HIS A 50 6.98 13.38 -3.59
CA HIS A 50 6.25 12.58 -4.56
C HIS A 50 5.02 11.89 -3.96
N MET A 51 5.07 11.50 -2.68
CA MET A 51 3.90 10.95 -2.00
C MET A 51 2.82 12.00 -1.76
N GLN A 52 3.22 13.21 -1.37
CA GLN A 52 2.27 14.31 -1.18
C GLN A 52 1.60 14.66 -2.52
N ARG A 53 2.36 14.67 -3.60
CA ARG A 53 1.82 14.90 -4.94
C ARG A 53 0.87 13.78 -5.35
N HIS A 54 1.22 12.55 -5.03
CA HIS A 54 0.38 11.39 -5.31
C HIS A 54 -0.97 11.51 -4.60
N PHE A 55 -0.98 11.85 -3.31
CA PHE A 55 -2.22 12.04 -2.57
C PHE A 55 -3.07 13.16 -3.17
N GLU A 56 -2.46 14.25 -3.61
CA GLU A 56 -3.19 15.33 -4.27
C GLU A 56 -3.86 14.86 -5.56
N LEU A 57 -3.17 14.03 -6.34
CA LEU A 57 -3.70 13.56 -7.62
C LEU A 57 -4.85 12.56 -7.45
N ILE A 58 -4.86 11.78 -6.39
CA ILE A 58 -5.86 10.70 -6.21
C ILE A 58 -7.00 11.06 -5.27
N LYS A 59 -6.91 12.17 -4.55
CA LYS A 59 -7.88 12.50 -3.48
C LYS A 59 -9.34 12.51 -3.94
N ASP A 60 -9.58 12.86 -5.20
CA ASP A 60 -10.94 12.90 -5.75
C ASP A 60 -11.41 11.55 -6.28
N HIS A 61 -10.54 10.55 -6.29
CA HIS A 61 -10.82 9.23 -6.81
C HIS A 61 -10.83 8.15 -5.73
N VAL A 62 -10.35 8.47 -4.54
CA VAL A 62 -10.26 7.53 -3.42
C VAL A 62 -11.26 7.94 -2.36
N VAL A 63 -12.18 7.03 -2.03
CA VAL A 63 -13.23 7.26 -1.04
C VAL A 63 -12.70 7.03 0.37
N ASP A 64 -11.85 6.03 0.55
CA ASP A 64 -11.35 5.63 1.86
C ASP A 64 -9.96 5.00 1.73
N VAL A 65 -9.13 5.21 2.74
CA VAL A 65 -7.81 4.58 2.83
C VAL A 65 -7.66 3.94 4.19
N LYS A 66 -7.29 2.66 4.20
CA LYS A 66 -6.98 1.93 5.43
C LYS A 66 -5.53 1.48 5.38
N VAL A 67 -4.81 1.70 6.47
CA VAL A 67 -3.40 1.34 6.57
C VAL A 67 -3.21 0.33 7.69
N ARG A 68 -2.49 -0.75 7.39
CA ARG A 68 -2.09 -1.73 8.39
C ARG A 68 -0.57 -1.86 8.36
N ILE A 69 0.04 -1.71 9.51
CA ILE A 69 1.47 -1.93 9.67
C ILE A 69 1.64 -3.29 10.32
N LEU A 70 2.30 -4.19 9.62
CA LEU A 70 2.39 -5.60 9.98
C LEU A 70 3.83 -6.00 10.25
N GLN A 71 3.98 -7.03 11.04
CA GLN A 71 5.28 -7.66 11.27
C GLN A 71 5.09 -9.17 11.32
N SER A 72 6.18 -9.90 11.17
CA SER A 72 6.12 -11.36 11.26
C SER A 72 5.63 -11.75 12.66
N GLY A 73 4.59 -12.62 12.70
CA GLY A 73 3.98 -13.04 13.95
C GLY A 73 4.43 -14.40 14.45
N PHE A 74 5.13 -15.16 13.59
CA PHE A 74 5.54 -16.52 13.91
C PHE A 74 6.98 -16.76 13.51
#